data_4a44c9e6addf76728e17a963b1053bed
#
_entry.id   4a44c9e6addf76728e17a963b1053bed
#
_cell.length_a   1.000
_cell.length_b   1.000
_cell.length_c   1.000
_cell.angle_alpha   90.00
_cell.angle_beta   90.00
_cell.angle_gamma   90.00
#
_symmetry.space_group_name_H-M   'P 1'
#
loop_
_entity.id
_entity.type
_entity.pdbx_description
1 polymer ?
#
loop_
_entity_poly.entity_id
_entity_poly.type
_entity_poly.pdbx_seq_one_letter_code
_entity_poly.pdbx_strand_id
1 'polypeptide(L)'
;PQNFEQKIGFDSIRHLLKGKCLSTLGEERVDEMAFSEKYEEINERLEQVMEFIRIIQEEDEFPDQYFFDVRPSLKRIRIEGMYLDEQELFDLRRSLETIRDIVRFLTRTTEDEEMEESTSPYPALKRLAGDIIVFPQLITRINNILDKFGKIKDNASSELLRIRRELTSTTGSISRSLNAILRNAQSEGYVDKDVTPTMRDGRLVIPVAPGLKRKIKGIVHDESSTGKTVFIEPAEVVEANNRIRELEGEERREIIRILTDFSITVRPQVPAILQSYEFLAEIDFIRAKAQFAIQTNAIKPSLENKQVLDWRTAIHPLLQLSLAKHNKKVVPLDIELNYKQRILIISGPNAGGKSVCLKTVGLLQYMVQCGMPVPMHERSHIGIFSNIFIDIGDEQSIEDDLSTYSSHPVSYTHLRAHETVLDL
;
A
#
# COMPACT_ATOMS: atom_id res chain seq x y z
N PRO A 1 3.20 15.31 24.14
CA PRO A 1 2.10 14.95 25.04
C PRO A 1 0.95 14.42 24.21
N GLN A 2 0.52 13.20 24.49
CA GLN A 2 -0.49 12.46 23.71
C GLN A 2 -1.85 13.18 23.54
N ASN A 3 -2.11 14.20 24.34
CA ASN A 3 -3.39 14.90 24.34
C ASN A 3 -3.45 16.15 23.44
N PHE A 4 -2.30 16.65 22.93
CA PHE A 4 -2.27 17.85 22.08
C PHE A 4 -2.92 17.60 20.72
N GLU A 5 -2.52 16.54 20.04
CA GLU A 5 -3.03 16.22 18.70
C GLU A 5 -4.55 15.98 18.71
N GLN A 6 -5.07 15.30 19.73
CA GLN A 6 -6.51 15.11 19.89
C GLN A 6 -7.25 16.43 20.07
N LYS A 7 -6.71 17.35 20.88
CA LYS A 7 -7.33 18.66 21.12
C LYS A 7 -7.48 19.50 19.86
N ILE A 8 -6.54 19.41 18.92
CA ILE A 8 -6.60 20.14 17.64
C ILE A 8 -7.23 19.32 16.51
N GLY A 9 -7.52 18.04 16.72
CA GLY A 9 -8.08 17.14 15.71
C GLY A 9 -7.05 16.53 14.75
N PHE A 10 -5.76 16.62 15.05
CA PHE A 10 -4.71 16.08 14.19
C PHE A 10 -4.67 14.55 14.16
N ASP A 11 -5.13 13.87 15.20
CA ASP A 11 -5.38 12.43 15.22
C ASP A 11 -6.35 11.99 14.11
N SER A 12 -7.40 12.77 13.88
CA SER A 12 -8.33 12.56 12.76
C SER A 12 -7.67 12.79 11.41
N ILE A 13 -6.78 13.76 11.29
CA ILE A 13 -5.96 13.99 10.09
C ILE A 13 -5.08 12.75 9.79
N ARG A 14 -4.39 12.23 10.82
CA ARG A 14 -3.59 10.99 10.66
C ARG A 14 -4.45 9.82 10.18
N HIS A 15 -5.63 9.65 10.75
CA HIS A 15 -6.56 8.58 10.34
C HIS A 15 -6.97 8.73 8.87
N LEU A 16 -7.32 9.94 8.43
CA LEU A 16 -7.68 10.21 7.03
C LEU A 16 -6.50 9.96 6.07
N LEU A 17 -5.29 10.35 6.46
CA LEU A 17 -4.09 10.08 5.67
C LEU A 17 -3.82 8.58 5.52
N LYS A 18 -3.95 7.80 6.60
CA LYS A 18 -3.81 6.34 6.54
C LYS A 18 -4.79 5.72 5.56
N GLY A 19 -6.03 6.19 5.51
CA GLY A 19 -7.03 5.75 4.54
C GLY A 19 -6.67 6.03 3.08
N LYS A 20 -5.72 6.92 2.81
CA LYS A 20 -5.23 7.27 1.47
C LYS A 20 -3.93 6.57 1.10
N CYS A 21 -3.27 5.90 2.04
CA CYS A 21 -2.07 5.13 1.79
C CYS A 21 -2.40 3.87 0.97
N LEU A 22 -1.49 3.49 0.08
CA LEU A 22 -1.59 2.28 -0.75
C LEU A 22 -1.18 1.02 0.01
N SER A 23 -0.40 1.17 1.08
CA SER A 23 0.14 0.07 1.86
C SER A 23 0.45 0.47 3.30
N THR A 24 0.77 -0.53 4.12
CA THR A 24 1.29 -0.33 5.48
C THR A 24 2.59 0.48 5.53
N LEU A 25 3.36 0.51 4.44
CA LEU A 25 4.57 1.33 4.30
C LEU A 25 4.28 2.82 4.54
N GLY A 26 3.30 3.35 3.82
CA GLY A 26 2.87 4.74 3.98
C GLY A 26 2.18 5.00 5.31
N GLU A 27 1.39 4.04 5.81
CA GLU A 27 0.71 4.15 7.11
C GLU A 27 1.70 4.31 8.27
N GLU A 28 2.81 3.58 8.27
CA GLU A 28 3.87 3.74 9.26
C GLU A 28 4.46 5.15 9.22
N ARG A 29 4.68 5.70 8.03
CA ARG A 29 5.16 7.08 7.87
C ARG A 29 4.16 8.12 8.39
N VAL A 30 2.87 7.88 8.26
CA VAL A 30 1.84 8.72 8.87
C VAL A 30 1.97 8.71 10.40
N ASP A 31 2.20 7.54 11.00
CA ASP A 31 2.42 7.43 12.45
C ASP A 31 3.70 8.13 12.92
N GLU A 32 4.75 8.10 12.12
CA GLU A 32 6.05 8.74 12.40
C GLU A 32 6.06 10.24 12.09
N MET A 33 5.03 10.79 11.44
CA MET A 33 4.95 12.20 11.07
C MET A 33 5.08 13.08 12.30
N ALA A 34 6.06 13.97 12.30
CA ALA A 34 6.42 14.77 13.45
C ALA A 34 6.54 16.26 13.09
N PHE A 35 6.21 17.09 14.08
CA PHE A 35 6.41 18.52 14.05
C PHE A 35 7.90 18.87 13.93
N SER A 36 8.23 19.78 13.02
CA SER A 36 9.58 20.31 12.84
C SER A 36 9.62 21.83 13.02
N GLU A 37 10.73 22.34 13.53
CA GLU A 37 11.03 23.78 13.63
C GLU A 37 12.07 24.24 12.58
N LYS A 38 12.52 23.33 11.71
CA LYS A 38 13.55 23.60 10.70
C LYS A 38 12.91 24.06 9.40
N TYR A 39 13.19 25.30 9.02
CA TYR A 39 12.65 25.92 7.80
C TYR A 39 12.91 25.06 6.54
N GLU A 40 14.14 24.65 6.32
CA GLU A 40 14.55 23.91 5.13
C GLU A 40 13.84 22.56 5.04
N GLU A 41 13.70 21.88 6.16
CA GLU A 41 13.02 20.59 6.24
C GLU A 41 11.51 20.72 5.96
N ILE A 42 10.87 21.70 6.56
CA ILE A 42 9.44 21.98 6.33
C ILE A 42 9.21 22.36 4.87
N ASN A 43 10.04 23.28 4.35
CA ASN A 43 9.91 23.74 2.98
C ASN A 43 10.09 22.60 1.97
N GLU A 44 11.10 21.76 2.15
CA GLU A 44 11.35 20.60 1.28
C GLU A 44 10.17 19.61 1.29
N ARG A 45 9.64 19.31 2.47
CA ARG A 45 8.45 18.42 2.58
C ARG A 45 7.22 19.01 1.89
N LEU A 46 6.99 20.30 2.03
CA LEU A 46 5.89 20.99 1.36
C LEU A 46 6.07 20.98 -0.16
N GLU A 47 7.28 21.27 -0.64
CA GLU A 47 7.59 21.24 -2.08
C GLU A 47 7.35 19.84 -2.68
N GLN A 48 7.78 18.79 -2.00
CA GLN A 48 7.54 17.41 -2.43
C GLN A 48 6.05 17.11 -2.59
N VAL A 49 5.22 17.56 -1.66
CA VAL A 49 3.77 17.38 -1.74
C VAL A 49 3.18 18.18 -2.90
N MET A 50 3.59 19.43 -3.08
CA MET A 50 3.10 20.28 -4.17
C MET A 50 3.47 19.71 -5.55
N GLU A 51 4.68 19.19 -5.71
CA GLU A 51 5.10 18.50 -6.92
C GLU A 51 4.27 17.23 -7.16
N PHE A 52 3.98 16.48 -6.10
CA PHE A 52 3.15 15.28 -6.22
C PHE A 52 1.68 15.57 -6.57
N ILE A 53 1.14 16.69 -6.10
CA ILE A 53 -0.18 17.19 -6.53
C ILE A 53 -0.19 17.40 -8.05
N ARG A 54 0.85 18.00 -8.60
CA ARG A 54 0.98 18.18 -10.06
C ARG A 54 1.06 16.83 -10.77
N ILE A 55 1.80 15.86 -10.24
CA ILE A 55 1.84 14.50 -10.81
C ILE A 55 0.44 13.90 -10.86
N ILE A 56 -0.32 13.96 -9.78
CA ILE A 56 -1.70 13.40 -9.74
C ILE A 56 -2.62 14.09 -10.74
N GLN A 57 -2.46 15.39 -10.95
CA GLN A 57 -3.34 16.18 -11.81
C GLN A 57 -2.95 16.18 -13.28
N GLU A 58 -1.67 16.02 -13.61
CA GLU A 58 -1.12 16.24 -14.95
C GLU A 58 -0.58 14.97 -15.62
N GLU A 59 -0.31 13.91 -14.84
CA GLU A 59 0.39 12.72 -15.32
C GLU A 59 -0.47 11.45 -15.16
N ASP A 60 -0.76 10.78 -16.26
CA ASP A 60 -1.52 9.53 -16.25
C ASP A 60 -0.63 8.28 -16.05
N GLU A 61 0.68 8.42 -16.19
CA GLU A 61 1.63 7.28 -16.25
C GLU A 61 2.46 7.08 -14.97
N PHE A 62 2.13 7.77 -13.86
CA PHE A 62 2.87 7.55 -12.63
C PHE A 62 2.65 6.12 -12.11
N PRO A 63 3.72 5.36 -11.77
CA PRO A 63 3.61 3.97 -11.33
C PRO A 63 3.14 3.89 -9.87
N ASP A 64 1.84 3.93 -9.64
CA ASP A 64 1.19 3.92 -8.33
C ASP A 64 0.60 2.55 -7.94
N GLN A 65 1.07 1.47 -8.56
CA GLN A 65 0.62 0.10 -8.30
C GLN A 65 1.71 -0.72 -7.60
N TYR A 66 1.28 -1.79 -6.94
CA TYR A 66 2.16 -2.79 -6.33
C TYR A 66 3.07 -2.26 -5.22
N PHE A 67 2.51 -1.43 -4.36
CA PHE A 67 3.15 -0.96 -3.12
C PHE A 67 3.08 -2.05 -2.05
N PHE A 68 3.74 -3.18 -2.27
CA PHE A 68 3.74 -4.28 -1.32
C PHE A 68 4.84 -4.12 -0.27
N ASP A 69 4.50 -4.36 0.98
CA ASP A 69 5.47 -4.39 2.06
C ASP A 69 6.05 -5.80 2.21
N VAL A 70 7.21 -6.01 1.63
CA VAL A 70 7.96 -7.27 1.75
C VAL A 70 9.08 -7.21 2.79
N ARG A 71 9.19 -6.13 3.55
CA ARG A 71 10.21 -5.97 4.59
C ARG A 71 10.18 -7.08 5.64
N PRO A 72 9.02 -7.53 6.14
CA PRO A 72 8.97 -8.67 7.07
C PRO A 72 9.59 -9.94 6.50
N SER A 73 9.29 -10.26 5.24
CA SER A 73 9.84 -11.42 4.54
C SER A 73 11.34 -11.30 4.32
N LEU A 74 11.83 -10.12 3.92
CA LEU A 74 13.26 -9.84 3.76
C LEU A 74 14.02 -9.94 5.09
N LYS A 75 13.45 -9.45 6.18
CA LYS A 75 14.04 -9.60 7.52
C LYS A 75 14.10 -11.05 7.95
N ARG A 76 13.07 -11.85 7.64
CA ARG A 76 13.02 -13.27 7.96
C ARG A 76 14.12 -14.08 7.27
N ILE A 77 14.39 -13.82 5.99
CA ILE A 77 15.43 -14.56 5.24
C ILE A 77 16.86 -14.20 5.66
N ARG A 78 17.06 -13.25 6.53
CA ARG A 78 18.37 -13.03 7.19
C ARG A 78 18.75 -14.21 8.08
N ILE A 79 17.78 -14.98 8.54
CA ILE A 79 17.98 -16.21 9.29
C ILE A 79 18.35 -17.32 8.30
N GLU A 80 19.46 -18.01 8.59
CA GLU A 80 19.91 -19.12 7.76
C GLU A 80 18.86 -20.24 7.70
N GLY A 81 18.65 -20.79 6.51
CA GLY A 81 17.65 -21.80 6.24
C GLY A 81 16.25 -21.27 5.90
N MET A 82 15.98 -19.99 6.10
CA MET A 82 14.73 -19.37 5.68
C MET A 82 14.77 -18.95 4.21
N TYR A 83 13.62 -19.00 3.55
CA TYR A 83 13.49 -18.63 2.13
C TYR A 83 12.19 -17.86 1.88
N LEU A 84 12.15 -17.12 0.76
CA LEU A 84 10.94 -16.47 0.25
C LEU A 84 10.09 -17.51 -0.46
N ASP A 85 8.78 -17.55 -0.19
CA ASP A 85 7.85 -18.37 -0.96
C ASP A 85 7.53 -17.73 -2.32
N GLU A 86 6.74 -18.41 -3.15
CA GLU A 86 6.37 -17.94 -4.50
C GLU A 86 5.67 -16.57 -4.45
N GLN A 87 4.74 -16.38 -3.52
CA GLN A 87 3.98 -15.13 -3.40
C GLN A 87 4.88 -13.98 -2.92
N GLU A 88 5.71 -14.23 -1.93
CA GLU A 88 6.66 -13.24 -1.42
C GLU A 88 7.68 -12.85 -2.50
N LEU A 89 8.15 -13.80 -3.28
CA LEU A 89 9.04 -13.54 -4.41
C LEU A 89 8.37 -12.72 -5.51
N PHE A 90 7.10 -13.01 -5.79
CA PHE A 90 6.29 -12.26 -6.75
C PHE A 90 6.04 -10.82 -6.29
N ASP A 91 5.71 -10.63 -5.02
CA ASP A 91 5.51 -9.30 -4.44
C ASP A 91 6.82 -8.50 -4.40
N LEU A 92 7.94 -9.16 -4.11
CA LEU A 92 9.27 -8.55 -4.19
C LEU A 92 9.56 -8.04 -5.61
N ARG A 93 9.34 -8.85 -6.63
CA ARG A 93 9.56 -8.44 -8.03
C ARG A 93 8.71 -7.23 -8.39
N ARG A 94 7.40 -7.29 -8.15
CA ARG A 94 6.48 -6.21 -8.52
C ARG A 94 6.80 -4.92 -7.81
N SER A 95 7.09 -4.96 -6.51
CA SER A 95 7.44 -3.76 -5.76
C SER A 95 8.83 -3.20 -6.12
N LEU A 96 9.81 -4.05 -6.43
CA LEU A 96 11.10 -3.59 -6.96
C LEU A 96 10.98 -2.94 -8.34
N GLU A 97 10.13 -3.48 -9.21
CA GLU A 97 9.81 -2.86 -10.50
C GLU A 97 9.15 -1.49 -10.31
N THR A 98 8.21 -1.38 -9.37
CA THR A 98 7.57 -0.12 -9.01
C THR A 98 8.59 0.91 -8.51
N ILE A 99 9.49 0.54 -7.61
CA ILE A 99 10.56 1.41 -7.13
C ILE A 99 11.44 1.89 -8.29
N ARG A 100 11.88 0.98 -9.15
CA ARG A 100 12.67 1.30 -10.34
C ARG A 100 11.95 2.31 -11.24
N ASP A 101 10.68 2.08 -11.50
CA ASP A 101 9.89 2.89 -12.41
C ASP A 101 9.58 4.27 -11.81
N ILE A 102 9.36 4.37 -10.49
CA ILE A 102 9.23 5.65 -9.78
C ILE A 102 10.54 6.44 -9.86
N VAL A 103 11.67 5.81 -9.58
CA VAL A 103 12.99 6.47 -9.68
C VAL A 103 13.22 6.97 -11.10
N ARG A 104 12.93 6.15 -12.11
CA ARG A 104 13.04 6.55 -13.52
C ARG A 104 12.13 7.73 -13.85
N PHE A 105 10.89 7.70 -13.40
CA PHE A 105 9.93 8.78 -13.62
C PHE A 105 10.41 10.10 -13.00
N LEU A 106 10.85 10.07 -11.75
CA LEU A 106 11.26 11.27 -11.00
C LEU A 106 12.62 11.83 -11.44
N THR A 107 13.49 10.99 -12.00
CA THR A 107 14.81 11.41 -12.48
C THR A 107 14.86 11.77 -13.95
N ARG A 108 13.75 11.63 -14.67
CA ARG A 108 13.66 12.09 -16.07
C ARG A 108 13.91 13.59 -16.15
N THR A 109 14.52 14.00 -17.26
CA THR A 109 14.77 15.39 -17.57
C THR A 109 14.01 15.76 -18.83
N THR A 110 13.42 16.94 -18.85
CA THR A 110 12.86 17.54 -20.06
C THR A 110 13.94 18.41 -20.72
N GLU A 111 14.15 18.20 -22.01
CA GLU A 111 14.97 19.10 -22.82
C GLU A 111 14.10 20.31 -23.14
N ASP A 112 14.27 21.40 -22.41
CA ASP A 112 13.75 22.70 -22.84
C ASP A 112 14.70 23.27 -23.91
N GLU A 113 14.20 23.40 -25.12
CA GLU A 113 14.97 23.92 -26.26
C GLU A 113 15.51 25.35 -26.03
N GLU A 114 15.05 26.07 -25.02
CA GLU A 114 15.45 27.43 -24.64
C GLU A 114 16.45 27.54 -23.49
N MET A 115 16.76 26.45 -22.79
CA MET A 115 17.75 26.43 -21.69
C MET A 115 18.86 25.42 -21.96
N GLU A 116 20.11 25.85 -21.83
CA GLU A 116 21.30 24.98 -21.96
C GLU A 116 21.40 23.90 -20.87
N GLU A 117 20.51 23.88 -19.88
CA GLU A 117 20.48 22.91 -18.80
C GLU A 117 19.17 22.12 -18.80
N SER A 118 19.30 20.80 -18.90
CA SER A 118 18.21 19.84 -18.71
C SER A 118 17.69 19.91 -17.27
N THR A 119 16.46 20.41 -17.09
CA THR A 119 15.82 20.56 -15.78
C THR A 119 14.81 19.45 -15.50
N SER A 120 14.72 19.05 -14.25
CA SER A 120 13.67 18.12 -13.82
C SER A 120 12.35 18.87 -13.59
N PRO A 121 11.21 18.33 -14.07
CA PRO A 121 9.90 18.90 -13.75
C PRO A 121 9.52 18.79 -12.26
N TYR A 122 10.18 17.90 -11.51
CA TYR A 122 9.91 17.63 -10.10
C TYR A 122 11.21 17.62 -9.28
N PRO A 123 11.83 18.79 -9.04
CA PRO A 123 13.18 18.85 -8.46
C PRO A 123 13.27 18.35 -7.02
N ALA A 124 12.28 18.59 -6.17
CA ALA A 124 12.28 18.10 -4.79
C ALA A 124 12.11 16.58 -4.72
N LEU A 125 11.23 16.02 -5.53
CA LEU A 125 11.07 14.56 -5.63
C LEU A 125 12.27 13.90 -6.30
N LYS A 126 12.91 14.57 -7.26
CA LYS A 126 14.17 14.09 -7.87
C LYS A 126 15.28 14.01 -6.82
N ARG A 127 15.41 14.99 -5.92
CA ARG A 127 16.36 14.91 -4.80
C ARG A 127 16.12 13.71 -3.91
N LEU A 128 14.85 13.42 -3.62
CA LEU A 128 14.47 12.23 -2.84
C LEU A 128 14.86 10.92 -3.54
N ALA A 129 14.72 10.86 -4.86
CA ALA A 129 14.97 9.67 -5.67
C ALA A 129 16.45 9.49 -6.09
N GLY A 130 17.28 10.54 -5.97
CA GLY A 130 18.59 10.59 -6.59
C GLY A 130 19.61 9.57 -6.10
N ASP A 131 19.53 9.20 -4.82
CA ASP A 131 20.45 8.26 -4.16
C ASP A 131 19.85 6.86 -3.99
N ILE A 132 18.67 6.60 -4.55
CA ILE A 132 17.98 5.33 -4.37
C ILE A 132 18.56 4.27 -5.31
N ILE A 133 18.98 3.17 -4.72
CA ILE A 133 19.50 2.00 -5.44
C ILE A 133 18.32 1.19 -5.98
N VAL A 134 18.36 0.91 -7.27
CA VAL A 134 17.45 -0.04 -7.94
C VAL A 134 18.19 -1.36 -8.20
N PHE A 135 17.46 -2.46 -8.34
CA PHE A 135 18.00 -3.81 -8.42
C PHE A 135 17.61 -4.51 -9.73
N PRO A 136 18.06 -4.04 -10.91
CA PRO A 136 17.63 -4.60 -12.19
C PRO A 136 18.09 -6.05 -12.37
N GLN A 137 19.27 -6.39 -11.87
CA GLN A 137 19.78 -7.77 -11.94
C GLN A 137 18.96 -8.73 -11.08
N LEU A 138 18.51 -8.26 -9.90
CA LEU A 138 17.65 -9.03 -9.02
C LEU A 138 16.29 -9.30 -9.69
N ILE A 139 15.71 -8.28 -10.30
CA ILE A 139 14.45 -8.39 -11.07
C ILE A 139 14.62 -9.41 -12.20
N THR A 140 15.73 -9.35 -12.95
CA THR A 140 16.03 -10.30 -14.02
C THR A 140 16.14 -11.73 -13.50
N ARG A 141 16.79 -11.93 -12.35
CA ARG A 141 16.88 -13.26 -11.73
C ARG A 141 15.53 -13.80 -11.28
N ILE A 142 14.67 -12.95 -10.72
CA ILE A 142 13.30 -13.35 -10.38
C ILE A 142 12.53 -13.71 -11.64
N ASN A 143 12.70 -12.97 -12.73
CA ASN A 143 12.07 -13.26 -14.03
C ASN A 143 12.52 -14.59 -14.64
N ASN A 144 13.69 -15.08 -14.28
CA ASN A 144 14.13 -16.43 -14.69
C ASN A 144 13.43 -17.53 -13.88
N ILE A 145 12.93 -17.22 -12.68
CA ILE A 145 12.24 -18.17 -11.80
C ILE A 145 10.71 -18.10 -12.01
N LEU A 146 10.13 -16.89 -12.05
CA LEU A 146 8.69 -16.68 -12.14
C LEU A 146 8.25 -16.23 -13.53
N ASP A 147 7.07 -16.68 -13.93
CA ASP A 147 6.35 -16.13 -15.08
C ASP A 147 5.65 -14.80 -14.72
N LYS A 148 4.92 -14.25 -15.69
CA LYS A 148 4.18 -12.98 -15.52
C LYS A 148 3.06 -13.05 -14.47
N PHE A 149 2.60 -14.23 -14.13
CA PHE A 149 1.54 -14.47 -13.15
C PHE A 149 2.08 -14.84 -11.75
N GLY A 150 3.39 -14.88 -11.58
CA GLY A 150 4.03 -15.25 -10.32
C GLY A 150 4.13 -16.77 -10.09
N LYS A 151 3.98 -17.58 -11.13
CA LYS A 151 4.18 -19.04 -11.07
C LYS A 151 5.60 -19.40 -11.45
N ILE A 152 6.13 -20.42 -10.78
CA ILE A 152 7.47 -20.94 -11.11
C ILE A 152 7.47 -21.53 -12.51
N LYS A 153 8.37 -21.03 -13.33
CA LYS A 153 8.54 -21.49 -14.70
C LYS A 153 9.05 -22.95 -14.74
N ASP A 154 8.64 -23.70 -15.75
CA ASP A 154 9.12 -25.05 -15.96
C ASP A 154 10.64 -25.11 -16.11
N ASN A 155 11.22 -24.13 -16.76
CA ASN A 155 12.65 -24.00 -16.99
C ASN A 155 13.40 -23.18 -15.93
N ALA A 156 12.80 -22.95 -14.76
CA ALA A 156 13.47 -22.29 -13.64
C ALA A 156 14.75 -23.06 -13.20
N SER A 157 14.75 -24.39 -13.39
CA SER A 157 15.96 -25.21 -13.36
C SER A 157 15.86 -26.36 -14.37
N SER A 158 16.99 -26.93 -14.75
CA SER A 158 17.01 -28.11 -15.61
C SER A 158 16.31 -29.29 -14.96
N GLU A 159 16.48 -29.46 -13.67
CA GLU A 159 15.87 -30.55 -12.90
C GLU A 159 14.33 -30.38 -12.82
N LEU A 160 13.83 -29.19 -12.57
CA LEU A 160 12.39 -28.92 -12.56
C LEU A 160 11.76 -29.18 -13.94
N LEU A 161 12.46 -28.81 -15.01
CA LEU A 161 12.01 -29.07 -16.37
C LEU A 161 11.93 -30.59 -16.64
N ARG A 162 12.93 -31.37 -16.19
CA ARG A 162 12.93 -32.83 -16.29
C ARG A 162 11.72 -33.42 -15.54
N ILE A 163 11.53 -33.03 -14.29
CA ILE A 163 10.45 -33.53 -13.43
C ILE A 163 9.07 -33.22 -14.04
N ARG A 164 8.82 -32.00 -14.48
CA ARG A 164 7.53 -31.60 -15.07
C ARG A 164 7.24 -32.27 -16.40
N ARG A 165 8.27 -32.50 -17.23
CA ARG A 165 8.12 -33.29 -18.47
C ARG A 165 7.77 -34.74 -18.15
N GLU A 166 8.41 -35.34 -17.18
CA GLU A 166 8.12 -36.71 -16.76
C GLU A 166 6.73 -36.81 -16.14
N LEU A 167 6.29 -35.85 -15.31
CA LEU A 167 4.92 -35.76 -14.79
C LEU A 167 3.90 -35.73 -15.91
N THR A 168 4.07 -34.86 -16.89
CA THR A 168 3.16 -34.71 -18.03
C THR A 168 3.11 -36.00 -18.86
N SER A 169 4.25 -36.62 -19.14
CA SER A 169 4.34 -37.86 -19.89
C SER A 169 3.69 -39.01 -19.16
N THR A 170 3.94 -39.16 -17.86
CA THR A 170 3.40 -40.24 -17.02
C THR A 170 1.87 -40.09 -16.86
N THR A 171 1.39 -38.87 -16.62
CA THR A 171 -0.05 -38.56 -16.53
C THR A 171 -0.77 -38.88 -17.85
N GLY A 172 -0.18 -38.49 -18.98
CA GLY A 172 -0.70 -38.82 -20.29
C GLY A 172 -0.72 -40.31 -20.59
N SER A 173 0.28 -41.06 -20.11
CA SER A 173 0.35 -42.52 -20.19
C SER A 173 -0.79 -43.18 -19.38
N ILE A 174 -0.98 -42.74 -18.13
CA ILE A 174 -2.06 -43.23 -17.28
C ILE A 174 -3.44 -42.96 -17.92
N SER A 175 -3.66 -41.76 -18.41
CA SER A 175 -4.93 -41.39 -19.04
C SER A 175 -5.25 -42.30 -20.25
N ARG A 176 -4.27 -42.60 -21.08
CA ARG A 176 -4.44 -43.53 -22.20
C ARG A 176 -4.72 -44.95 -21.72
N SER A 177 -4.01 -45.47 -20.75
CA SER A 177 -4.20 -46.78 -20.17
C SER A 177 -5.61 -46.91 -19.53
N LEU A 178 -6.00 -45.94 -18.71
CA LEU A 178 -7.34 -45.90 -18.07
C LEU A 178 -8.45 -45.84 -19.10
N ASN A 179 -8.32 -45.03 -20.15
CA ASN A 179 -9.31 -44.96 -21.20
C ASN A 179 -9.44 -46.28 -21.98
N ALA A 180 -8.33 -46.99 -22.22
CA ALA A 180 -8.34 -48.28 -22.83
C ALA A 180 -9.00 -49.35 -21.97
N ILE A 181 -8.69 -49.37 -20.67
CA ILE A 181 -9.30 -50.28 -19.69
C ILE A 181 -10.79 -49.97 -19.54
N LEU A 182 -11.16 -48.67 -19.46
CA LEU A 182 -12.55 -48.25 -19.36
C LEU A 182 -13.39 -48.64 -20.57
N ARG A 183 -12.87 -48.44 -21.80
CA ARG A 183 -13.53 -48.86 -23.02
C ARG A 183 -13.77 -50.38 -23.07
N ASN A 184 -12.79 -51.15 -22.66
CA ASN A 184 -12.91 -52.58 -22.55
C ASN A 184 -13.99 -53.00 -21.54
N ALA A 185 -13.96 -52.41 -20.35
CA ALA A 185 -14.96 -52.64 -19.30
C ALA A 185 -16.36 -52.20 -19.72
N GLN A 186 -16.49 -51.12 -20.47
CA GLN A 186 -17.78 -50.69 -21.06
C GLN A 186 -18.30 -51.64 -22.13
N SER A 187 -17.38 -52.17 -22.99
CA SER A 187 -17.77 -53.14 -24.02
C SER A 187 -18.22 -54.47 -23.44
N GLU A 188 -17.65 -54.87 -22.31
CA GLU A 188 -17.99 -56.09 -21.56
C GLU A 188 -19.21 -55.88 -20.63
N GLY A 189 -19.72 -54.63 -20.51
CA GLY A 189 -20.87 -54.30 -19.66
C GLY A 189 -20.56 -54.20 -18.18
N TYR A 190 -19.26 -54.07 -17.78
CA TYR A 190 -18.83 -53.94 -16.40
C TYR A 190 -18.98 -52.53 -15.85
N VAL A 191 -19.04 -51.55 -16.73
CA VAL A 191 -19.11 -50.09 -16.41
C VAL A 191 -20.08 -49.44 -17.41
N ASP A 192 -20.85 -48.46 -16.97
CA ASP A 192 -21.73 -47.68 -17.81
C ASP A 192 -20.97 -46.85 -18.85
N LYS A 193 -21.63 -46.55 -19.99
CA LYS A 193 -20.96 -45.88 -21.13
C LYS A 193 -20.56 -44.45 -20.89
N ASP A 194 -21.14 -43.77 -19.93
CA ASP A 194 -20.96 -42.39 -19.56
C ASP A 194 -19.95 -42.19 -18.39
N VAL A 195 -19.42 -43.28 -17.83
CA VAL A 195 -18.43 -43.23 -16.77
C VAL A 195 -17.08 -42.77 -17.31
N THR A 196 -16.41 -41.89 -16.57
CA THR A 196 -15.09 -41.38 -16.84
C THR A 196 -14.14 -41.62 -15.64
N PRO A 197 -12.82 -41.73 -15.87
CA PRO A 197 -11.86 -41.79 -14.75
C PRO A 197 -11.99 -40.59 -13.85
N THR A 198 -11.86 -40.77 -12.54
CA THR A 198 -11.94 -39.74 -11.52
C THR A 198 -10.70 -39.72 -10.64
N MET A 199 -10.48 -38.59 -9.96
CA MET A 199 -9.39 -38.48 -9.00
C MET A 199 -9.89 -38.82 -7.60
N ARG A 200 -9.16 -39.74 -6.91
CA ARG A 200 -9.37 -40.08 -5.49
C ARG A 200 -8.02 -40.16 -4.80
N ASP A 201 -7.86 -39.42 -3.71
CA ASP A 201 -6.62 -39.39 -2.92
C ASP A 201 -5.34 -39.17 -3.77
N GLY A 202 -5.44 -38.30 -4.79
CA GLY A 202 -4.36 -38.00 -5.72
C GLY A 202 -4.05 -39.14 -6.71
N ARG A 203 -4.96 -40.09 -6.90
CA ARG A 203 -4.85 -41.19 -7.87
C ARG A 203 -6.00 -41.18 -8.85
N LEU A 204 -5.71 -41.45 -10.11
CA LEU A 204 -6.72 -41.69 -11.13
C LEU A 204 -7.29 -43.09 -10.98
N VAL A 205 -8.60 -43.18 -10.83
CA VAL A 205 -9.34 -44.39 -10.56
C VAL A 205 -10.57 -44.51 -11.45
N ILE A 206 -11.10 -45.73 -11.58
CA ILE A 206 -12.32 -46.00 -12.32
C ILE A 206 -13.47 -46.28 -11.33
N PRO A 207 -14.60 -45.56 -11.40
CA PRO A 207 -15.79 -45.90 -10.61
C PRO A 207 -16.51 -47.12 -11.20
N VAL A 208 -16.75 -48.11 -10.35
CA VAL A 208 -17.33 -49.41 -10.71
C VAL A 208 -18.42 -49.80 -9.72
N ALA A 209 -19.48 -50.48 -10.17
CA ALA A 209 -20.49 -51.05 -9.27
C ALA A 209 -19.85 -52.14 -8.35
N PRO A 210 -20.21 -52.21 -7.04
CA PRO A 210 -19.54 -53.12 -6.08
C PRO A 210 -19.56 -54.60 -6.50
N GLY A 211 -20.63 -55.07 -7.15
CA GLY A 211 -20.74 -56.42 -7.63
C GLY A 211 -19.80 -56.79 -8.77
N LEU A 212 -19.25 -55.79 -9.46
CA LEU A 212 -18.35 -55.96 -10.61
C LEU A 212 -16.87 -55.63 -10.27
N LYS A 213 -16.56 -55.28 -9.02
CA LYS A 213 -15.25 -54.90 -8.58
C LYS A 213 -14.14 -55.95 -8.88
N ARG A 214 -14.49 -57.21 -8.92
CA ARG A 214 -13.52 -58.29 -9.21
C ARG A 214 -13.24 -58.48 -10.72
N LYS A 215 -13.97 -57.80 -11.58
CA LYS A 215 -13.80 -57.85 -13.03
C LYS A 215 -12.62 -57.01 -13.51
N ILE A 216 -12.29 -55.96 -12.75
CA ILE A 216 -11.14 -55.11 -13.00
C ILE A 216 -10.10 -55.43 -11.91
N LYS A 217 -8.95 -55.94 -12.36
CA LYS A 217 -7.79 -56.19 -11.43
C LYS A 217 -7.24 -54.85 -10.97
N GLY A 218 -7.14 -54.65 -9.66
CA GLY A 218 -6.62 -53.44 -9.12
C GLY A 218 -6.84 -53.29 -7.62
N ILE A 219 -6.58 -52.09 -7.10
CA ILE A 219 -6.69 -51.75 -5.69
C ILE A 219 -7.96 -50.90 -5.52
N VAL A 220 -8.80 -51.28 -4.56
CA VAL A 220 -9.97 -50.47 -4.14
C VAL A 220 -9.47 -49.39 -3.18
N HIS A 221 -9.66 -48.13 -3.53
CA HIS A 221 -9.23 -46.99 -2.69
C HIS A 221 -10.35 -46.39 -1.86
N ASP A 222 -11.60 -46.41 -2.37
CA ASP A 222 -12.70 -45.75 -1.69
C ASP A 222 -14.05 -46.35 -2.16
N GLU A 223 -15.08 -46.07 -1.39
CA GLU A 223 -16.47 -46.38 -1.72
C GLU A 223 -17.32 -45.08 -1.63
N SER A 224 -18.32 -44.95 -2.46
CA SER A 224 -19.27 -43.84 -2.34
C SER A 224 -20.02 -43.90 -1.00
N SER A 225 -20.44 -42.75 -0.47
CA SER A 225 -21.19 -42.64 0.78
C SER A 225 -22.47 -43.50 0.80
N THR A 226 -23.00 -43.86 -0.37
CA THR A 226 -24.16 -44.74 -0.52
C THR A 226 -23.80 -46.22 -0.74
N GLY A 227 -22.49 -46.55 -0.79
CA GLY A 227 -22.01 -47.92 -1.11
C GLY A 227 -22.32 -48.42 -2.50
N LYS A 228 -22.82 -47.58 -3.40
CA LYS A 228 -23.24 -47.94 -4.74
C LYS A 228 -22.12 -47.90 -5.78
N THR A 229 -20.99 -47.31 -5.44
CA THR A 229 -19.84 -47.17 -6.34
C THR A 229 -18.56 -47.46 -5.58
N VAL A 230 -17.65 -48.22 -6.17
CA VAL A 230 -16.33 -48.52 -5.69
C VAL A 230 -15.32 -47.89 -6.65
N PHE A 231 -14.31 -47.25 -6.12
CA PHE A 231 -13.26 -46.60 -6.92
C PHE A 231 -12.02 -47.49 -6.97
N ILE A 232 -11.74 -48.01 -8.17
CA ILE A 232 -10.66 -48.97 -8.41
C ILE A 232 -9.51 -48.29 -9.16
N GLU A 233 -8.30 -48.45 -8.62
CA GLU A 233 -7.06 -48.18 -9.35
C GLU A 233 -6.64 -49.46 -10.08
N PRO A 234 -6.70 -49.51 -11.42
CA PRO A 234 -6.30 -50.70 -12.17
C PRO A 234 -4.83 -51.05 -11.93
N ALA A 235 -4.53 -52.35 -11.90
CA ALA A 235 -3.19 -52.85 -11.62
C ALA A 235 -2.14 -52.30 -12.60
N GLU A 236 -2.52 -52.12 -13.86
CA GLU A 236 -1.63 -51.61 -14.92
C GLU A 236 -1.17 -50.16 -14.72
N VAL A 237 -1.90 -49.40 -13.89
CA VAL A 237 -1.56 -47.97 -13.64
C VAL A 237 -1.02 -47.70 -12.23
N VAL A 238 -1.02 -48.70 -11.34
CA VAL A 238 -0.55 -48.55 -9.97
C VAL A 238 0.87 -48.01 -9.89
N GLU A 239 1.78 -48.57 -10.63
CA GLU A 239 3.20 -48.18 -10.66
C GLU A 239 3.36 -46.73 -11.18
N ALA A 240 2.64 -46.37 -12.24
CA ALA A 240 2.65 -45.04 -12.81
C ALA A 240 2.05 -44.01 -11.87
N ASN A 241 0.95 -44.33 -11.18
CA ASN A 241 0.37 -43.45 -10.11
C ASN A 241 1.36 -43.27 -8.95
N ASN A 242 2.07 -44.30 -8.54
CA ASN A 242 3.11 -44.17 -7.51
C ASN A 242 4.24 -43.26 -8.02
N ARG A 243 4.65 -43.38 -9.25
CA ARG A 243 5.69 -42.53 -9.86
C ARG A 243 5.22 -41.04 -9.89
N ILE A 244 3.98 -40.78 -10.19
CA ILE A 244 3.44 -39.40 -10.12
C ILE A 244 3.61 -38.83 -8.73
N ARG A 245 3.24 -39.56 -7.66
CA ARG A 245 3.41 -39.09 -6.27
C ARG A 245 4.85 -38.81 -5.91
N GLU A 246 5.77 -39.66 -6.37
CA GLU A 246 7.19 -39.43 -6.16
C GLU A 246 7.66 -38.16 -6.87
N LEU A 247 7.25 -37.98 -8.14
CA LEU A 247 7.57 -36.80 -8.93
C LEU A 247 6.99 -35.52 -8.36
N GLU A 248 5.78 -35.54 -7.83
CA GLU A 248 5.18 -34.39 -7.12
C GLU A 248 5.98 -34.03 -5.85
N GLY A 249 6.50 -35.03 -5.17
CA GLY A 249 7.41 -34.84 -4.03
C GLY A 249 8.75 -34.26 -4.47
N GLU A 250 9.33 -34.77 -5.59
CA GLU A 250 10.55 -34.22 -6.19
C GLU A 250 10.37 -32.78 -6.64
N GLU A 251 9.21 -32.47 -7.27
CA GLU A 251 8.88 -31.12 -7.71
C GLU A 251 8.85 -30.13 -6.54
N ARG A 252 8.14 -30.48 -5.46
CA ARG A 252 8.08 -29.62 -4.25
C ARG A 252 9.48 -29.38 -3.67
N ARG A 253 10.30 -30.40 -3.56
CA ARG A 253 11.68 -30.26 -3.06
C ARG A 253 12.54 -29.39 -3.97
N GLU A 254 12.40 -29.54 -5.28
CA GLU A 254 13.15 -28.74 -6.25
C GLU A 254 12.72 -27.27 -6.22
N ILE A 255 11.42 -26.99 -6.11
CA ILE A 255 10.90 -25.62 -5.95
C ILE A 255 11.48 -24.97 -4.68
N ILE A 256 11.44 -25.68 -3.54
CA ILE A 256 12.03 -25.18 -2.29
C ILE A 256 13.52 -24.93 -2.45
N ARG A 257 14.24 -25.80 -3.15
CA ARG A 257 15.67 -25.62 -3.45
C ARG A 257 15.92 -24.35 -4.26
N ILE A 258 15.15 -24.12 -5.33
CA ILE A 258 15.25 -22.92 -6.17
C ILE A 258 15.03 -21.67 -5.34
N LEU A 259 13.97 -21.64 -4.52
CA LEU A 259 13.61 -20.48 -3.69
C LEU A 259 14.66 -20.26 -2.57
N THR A 260 15.21 -21.33 -2.02
CA THR A 260 16.27 -21.25 -1.01
C THR A 260 17.57 -20.71 -1.60
N ASP A 261 17.99 -21.20 -2.76
CA ASP A 261 19.19 -20.73 -3.45
C ASP A 261 19.09 -19.25 -3.82
N PHE A 262 17.92 -18.82 -4.29
CA PHE A 262 17.67 -17.41 -4.53
C PHE A 262 17.79 -16.59 -3.24
N SER A 263 17.16 -17.04 -2.16
CA SER A 263 17.16 -16.32 -0.87
C SER A 263 18.56 -16.22 -0.26
N ILE A 264 19.40 -17.25 -0.39
CA ILE A 264 20.81 -17.22 0.02
C ILE A 264 21.56 -16.12 -0.73
N THR A 265 21.36 -16.01 -2.03
CA THR A 265 22.05 -15.01 -2.87
C THR A 265 21.59 -13.59 -2.61
N VAL A 266 20.34 -13.39 -2.21
CA VAL A 266 19.77 -12.08 -1.90
C VAL A 266 20.14 -11.60 -0.49
N ARG A 267 20.38 -12.52 0.44
CA ARG A 267 20.62 -12.22 1.86
C ARG A 267 21.66 -11.11 2.08
N PRO A 268 22.83 -11.06 1.43
CA PRO A 268 23.78 -9.97 1.60
C PRO A 268 23.27 -8.61 1.14
N GLN A 269 22.28 -8.58 0.25
CA GLN A 269 21.70 -7.36 -0.31
C GLN A 269 20.49 -6.85 0.49
N VAL A 270 20.00 -7.61 1.45
CA VAL A 270 18.79 -7.26 2.23
C VAL A 270 18.86 -5.86 2.85
N PRO A 271 19.95 -5.42 3.51
CA PRO A 271 20.02 -4.07 4.06
C PRO A 271 19.83 -2.99 2.99
N ALA A 272 20.43 -3.14 1.82
CA ALA A 272 20.29 -2.18 0.71
C ALA A 272 18.87 -2.20 0.11
N ILE A 273 18.27 -3.38 0.00
CA ILE A 273 16.87 -3.53 -0.48
C ILE A 273 15.92 -2.85 0.50
N LEU A 274 16.09 -3.04 1.80
CA LEU A 274 15.26 -2.40 2.82
C LEU A 274 15.28 -0.86 2.72
N GLN A 275 16.43 -0.26 2.38
CA GLN A 275 16.51 1.19 2.14
C GLN A 275 15.66 1.64 0.95
N SER A 276 15.58 0.82 -0.10
CA SER A 276 14.70 1.12 -1.24
C SER A 276 13.21 1.06 -0.85
N TYR A 277 12.84 0.21 0.08
CA TYR A 277 11.48 0.18 0.64
C TYR A 277 11.17 1.37 1.53
N GLU A 278 12.15 1.95 2.21
CA GLU A 278 11.98 3.22 2.93
C GLU A 278 11.63 4.36 1.95
N PHE A 279 12.25 4.37 0.78
CA PHE A 279 11.85 5.30 -0.29
C PHE A 279 10.41 5.06 -0.77
N LEU A 280 10.02 3.82 -0.99
CA LEU A 280 8.65 3.49 -1.39
C LEU A 280 7.63 3.91 -0.32
N ALA A 281 7.97 3.74 0.97
CA ALA A 281 7.17 4.22 2.09
C ALA A 281 6.99 5.74 2.06
N GLU A 282 8.06 6.48 1.80
CA GLU A 282 8.02 7.94 1.71
C GLU A 282 7.18 8.43 0.54
N ILE A 283 7.28 7.78 -0.62
CA ILE A 283 6.44 8.09 -1.79
C ILE A 283 4.95 7.84 -1.50
N ASP A 284 4.61 6.73 -0.86
CA ASP A 284 3.23 6.43 -0.46
C ASP A 284 2.68 7.50 0.51
N PHE A 285 3.49 7.92 1.46
CA PHE A 285 3.17 8.97 2.41
C PHE A 285 2.98 10.34 1.74
N ILE A 286 3.90 10.74 0.87
CA ILE A 286 3.79 12.00 0.11
C ILE A 286 2.54 11.99 -0.76
N ARG A 287 2.26 10.88 -1.42
CA ARG A 287 1.06 10.69 -2.23
C ARG A 287 -0.22 10.86 -1.39
N ALA A 288 -0.27 10.26 -0.20
CA ALA A 288 -1.40 10.39 0.71
C ALA A 288 -1.64 11.85 1.12
N LYS A 289 -0.58 12.58 1.47
CA LYS A 289 -0.64 14.02 1.76
C LYS A 289 -1.12 14.83 0.57
N ALA A 290 -0.65 14.51 -0.63
CA ALA A 290 -1.06 15.18 -1.86
C ALA A 290 -2.55 14.97 -2.16
N GLN A 291 -3.06 13.76 -2.02
CA GLN A 291 -4.49 13.48 -2.19
C GLN A 291 -5.35 14.19 -1.16
N PHE A 292 -4.93 14.25 0.09
CA PHE A 292 -5.60 15.01 1.12
C PHE A 292 -5.61 16.51 0.81
N ALA A 293 -4.49 17.05 0.32
CA ALA A 293 -4.37 18.43 -0.11
C ALA A 293 -5.34 18.76 -1.27
N ILE A 294 -5.45 17.88 -2.26
CA ILE A 294 -6.41 18.03 -3.37
C ILE A 294 -7.85 18.03 -2.83
N GLN A 295 -8.18 17.11 -1.94
CA GLN A 295 -9.51 16.98 -1.37
C GLN A 295 -9.94 18.23 -0.59
N THR A 296 -9.00 18.91 0.06
CA THR A 296 -9.25 20.09 0.88
C THR A 296 -8.91 21.42 0.19
N ASN A 297 -8.52 21.38 -1.08
CA ASN A 297 -8.02 22.54 -1.83
C ASN A 297 -6.87 23.26 -1.09
N ALA A 298 -5.98 22.49 -0.51
CA ALA A 298 -4.84 22.99 0.24
C ALA A 298 -3.77 23.54 -0.71
N ILE A 299 -3.03 24.54 -0.23
CA ILE A 299 -1.92 25.18 -0.91
C ILE A 299 -0.68 25.19 -0.02
N LYS A 300 0.47 25.47 -0.61
CA LYS A 300 1.67 25.83 0.13
C LYS A 300 1.64 27.35 0.36
N PRO A 301 1.40 27.83 1.60
CA PRO A 301 1.50 29.26 1.88
C PRO A 301 2.93 29.77 1.77
N SER A 302 3.13 31.08 1.70
CA SER A 302 4.45 31.67 1.79
C SER A 302 5.07 31.39 3.16
N LEU A 303 6.06 30.50 3.20
CA LEU A 303 6.71 30.09 4.43
C LEU A 303 7.82 31.09 4.81
N GLU A 304 7.79 31.56 6.06
CA GLU A 304 8.74 32.54 6.58
C GLU A 304 9.54 31.98 7.76
N ASN A 305 10.85 32.15 7.74
CA ASN A 305 11.70 31.73 8.85
C ASN A 305 11.68 32.74 9.99
N LYS A 306 10.50 33.05 10.46
CA LYS A 306 10.22 33.93 11.61
C LYS A 306 8.81 33.65 12.15
N GLN A 307 8.55 34.15 13.35
CA GLN A 307 7.22 34.01 13.98
C GLN A 307 6.24 35.05 13.40
N VAL A 308 5.36 34.60 12.52
CA VAL A 308 4.34 35.44 11.88
C VAL A 308 3.14 34.58 11.47
N LEU A 309 1.95 35.13 11.62
CA LEU A 309 0.72 34.65 11.04
C LEU A 309 0.11 35.79 10.24
N ASP A 310 -0.08 35.61 8.96
CA ASP A 310 -0.88 36.50 8.11
C ASP A 310 -1.67 35.61 7.15
N TRP A 311 -2.77 35.06 7.67
CA TRP A 311 -3.58 34.11 6.96
C TRP A 311 -4.82 34.77 6.39
N ARG A 312 -5.14 34.42 5.16
CA ARG A 312 -6.34 34.85 4.45
C ARG A 312 -7.16 33.63 4.08
N THR A 313 -8.44 33.69 4.35
CA THR A 313 -9.41 32.62 4.05
C THR A 313 -8.99 31.23 4.50
N ALA A 314 -8.43 31.14 5.70
CA ALA A 314 -8.03 29.86 6.29
C ALA A 314 -9.26 29.05 6.68
N ILE A 315 -9.25 27.76 6.33
CA ILE A 315 -10.36 26.84 6.50
C ILE A 315 -9.94 25.65 7.32
N HIS A 316 -10.73 25.30 8.33
CA HIS A 316 -10.52 24.08 9.10
C HIS A 316 -10.85 22.85 8.22
N PRO A 317 -9.87 21.99 7.87
CA PRO A 317 -10.08 20.93 6.88
C PRO A 317 -11.09 19.86 7.32
N LEU A 318 -11.13 19.49 8.59
CA LEU A 318 -12.10 18.52 9.10
C LEU A 318 -13.53 19.09 9.06
N LEU A 319 -13.67 20.36 9.40
CA LEU A 319 -14.94 21.07 9.32
C LEU A 319 -15.41 21.19 7.86
N GLN A 320 -14.49 21.49 6.94
CA GLN A 320 -14.74 21.53 5.50
C GLN A 320 -15.30 20.20 4.99
N LEU A 321 -14.66 19.09 5.33
CA LEU A 321 -15.07 17.74 4.90
C LEU A 321 -16.44 17.35 5.49
N SER A 322 -16.68 17.69 6.75
CA SER A 322 -17.95 17.39 7.40
C SER A 322 -19.11 18.23 6.84
N LEU A 323 -18.92 19.53 6.65
CA LEU A 323 -19.96 20.41 6.11
C LEU A 323 -20.24 20.14 4.62
N ALA A 324 -19.25 19.70 3.87
CA ALA A 324 -19.43 19.30 2.47
C ALA A 324 -20.44 18.17 2.29
N LYS A 325 -20.53 17.24 3.25
CA LYS A 325 -21.55 16.17 3.26
C LYS A 325 -22.99 16.71 3.33
N HIS A 326 -23.17 17.92 3.82
CA HIS A 326 -24.46 18.59 3.97
C HIS A 326 -24.62 19.76 3.00
N ASN A 327 -23.77 19.87 1.97
CA ASN A 327 -23.72 20.98 1.01
C ASN A 327 -23.58 22.37 1.69
N LYS A 328 -22.90 22.42 2.83
CA LYS A 328 -22.59 23.65 3.55
C LYS A 328 -21.13 24.04 3.41
N LYS A 329 -20.84 25.33 3.49
CA LYS A 329 -19.47 25.86 3.42
C LYS A 329 -19.02 26.35 4.79
N VAL A 330 -17.71 26.21 5.05
CA VAL A 330 -17.05 26.76 6.22
C VAL A 330 -16.92 28.28 6.05
N VAL A 331 -17.11 29.03 7.13
CA VAL A 331 -16.75 30.45 7.16
C VAL A 331 -15.23 30.55 7.33
N PRO A 332 -14.53 31.19 6.39
CA PRO A 332 -13.08 31.31 6.45
C PRO A 332 -12.60 32.19 7.59
N LEU A 333 -11.38 31.96 8.07
CA LEU A 333 -10.69 32.73 9.07
C LEU A 333 -9.60 33.60 8.44
N ASP A 334 -9.65 34.91 8.73
CA ASP A 334 -8.53 35.81 8.50
C ASP A 334 -7.88 36.13 9.85
N ILE A 335 -6.57 36.02 9.95
CA ILE A 335 -5.82 36.28 11.18
C ILE A 335 -4.48 36.92 10.87
N GLU A 336 -4.09 37.92 11.61
CA GLU A 336 -2.80 38.57 11.51
C GLU A 336 -2.17 38.71 12.89
N LEU A 337 -0.98 38.16 13.06
CA LEU A 337 -0.11 38.29 14.22
C LEU A 337 1.34 38.48 13.75
N ASN A 338 2.03 39.44 14.35
CA ASN A 338 3.40 39.77 13.99
C ASN A 338 4.19 40.26 15.20
N TYR A 339 5.45 40.66 15.02
CA TYR A 339 6.33 41.08 16.11
C TYR A 339 5.81 42.34 16.88
N LYS A 340 4.93 43.13 16.28
CA LYS A 340 4.30 44.33 16.94
C LYS A 340 2.98 43.98 17.59
N GLN A 341 2.20 43.09 17.01
CA GLN A 341 0.90 42.64 17.47
C GLN A 341 0.98 41.14 17.75
N ARG A 342 1.38 40.78 18.95
CA ARG A 342 1.71 39.41 19.35
C ARG A 342 0.55 38.70 20.06
N ILE A 343 -0.44 39.43 20.50
CA ILE A 343 -1.57 38.92 21.27
C ILE A 343 -2.86 39.25 20.54
N LEU A 344 -3.69 38.24 20.33
CA LEU A 344 -5.03 38.34 19.79
C LEU A 344 -6.03 37.91 20.87
N ILE A 345 -6.96 38.80 21.23
CA ILE A 345 -8.03 38.49 22.18
C ILE A 345 -9.32 38.22 21.38
N ILE A 346 -9.89 37.03 21.56
CA ILE A 346 -11.12 36.61 20.92
C ILE A 346 -12.24 36.60 21.95
N SER A 347 -13.29 37.37 21.72
CA SER A 347 -14.43 37.50 22.61
C SER A 347 -15.75 37.26 21.86
N GLY A 348 -16.74 36.72 22.53
CA GLY A 348 -18.06 36.47 21.95
C GLY A 348 -18.85 35.39 22.73
N PRO A 349 -20.08 35.07 22.34
CA PRO A 349 -20.88 34.04 22.99
C PRO A 349 -20.23 32.65 22.78
N ASN A 350 -20.51 31.72 23.68
CA ASN A 350 -19.92 30.38 23.61
C ASN A 350 -20.25 29.60 22.30
N ALA A 351 -21.43 29.88 21.72
CA ALA A 351 -21.85 29.35 20.43
C ALA A 351 -21.23 30.06 19.19
N GLY A 352 -20.32 31.05 19.41
CA GLY A 352 -19.82 31.95 18.37
C GLY A 352 -18.59 31.50 17.61
N GLY A 353 -18.16 30.25 17.74
CA GLY A 353 -17.02 29.71 16.97
C GLY A 353 -15.65 30.08 17.54
N LYS A 354 -15.51 30.53 18.79
CA LYS A 354 -14.23 30.86 19.43
C LYS A 354 -13.31 29.63 19.48
N SER A 355 -13.81 28.50 19.97
CA SER A 355 -13.07 27.26 20.07
C SER A 355 -12.65 26.74 18.69
N VAL A 356 -13.51 26.89 17.68
CA VAL A 356 -13.20 26.53 16.30
C VAL A 356 -12.06 27.37 15.73
N CYS A 357 -12.04 28.67 16.04
CA CYS A 357 -10.93 29.55 15.63
C CYS A 357 -9.62 29.10 16.23
N LEU A 358 -9.55 28.80 17.52
CA LEU A 358 -8.36 28.32 18.21
C LEU A 358 -7.90 26.99 17.66
N LYS A 359 -8.81 26.04 17.48
CA LYS A 359 -8.52 24.72 16.87
C LYS A 359 -8.01 24.87 15.44
N THR A 360 -8.57 25.78 14.65
CA THR A 360 -8.14 26.05 13.27
C THR A 360 -6.70 26.57 13.25
N VAL A 361 -6.37 27.54 14.07
CA VAL A 361 -5.02 28.09 14.14
C VAL A 361 -4.03 27.02 14.57
N GLY A 362 -4.33 26.30 15.64
CA GLY A 362 -3.47 25.22 16.15
C GLY A 362 -3.27 24.10 15.13
N LEU A 363 -4.35 23.64 14.49
CA LEU A 363 -4.29 22.56 13.52
C LEU A 363 -3.50 22.94 12.27
N LEU A 364 -3.81 24.08 11.65
CA LEU A 364 -3.15 24.48 10.40
C LEU A 364 -1.67 24.78 10.61
N GLN A 365 -1.30 25.45 11.70
CA GLN A 365 0.10 25.68 12.03
C GLN A 365 0.85 24.36 12.26
N TYR A 366 0.25 23.43 12.99
CA TYR A 366 0.82 22.11 13.24
C TYR A 366 0.97 21.30 11.94
N MET A 367 -0.04 21.31 11.08
CA MET A 367 -0.01 20.64 9.78
C MET A 367 1.16 21.13 8.91
N VAL A 368 1.34 22.45 8.79
CA VAL A 368 2.44 23.00 7.98
C VAL A 368 3.79 22.58 8.54
N GLN A 369 3.96 22.64 9.84
CA GLN A 369 5.24 22.23 10.47
C GLN A 369 5.43 20.71 10.51
N CYS A 370 4.40 19.93 10.18
CA CYS A 370 4.51 18.51 9.83
C CYS A 370 4.73 18.27 8.31
N GLY A 371 4.85 19.31 7.51
CA GLY A 371 5.08 19.20 6.07
C GLY A 371 3.81 18.95 5.25
N MET A 372 2.65 19.43 5.73
CA MET A 372 1.37 19.30 5.04
C MET A 372 0.91 20.66 4.51
N PRO A 373 0.50 20.76 3.23
CA PRO A 373 -0.23 21.92 2.72
C PRO A 373 -1.55 22.15 3.48
N VAL A 374 -2.04 23.38 3.46
CA VAL A 374 -3.23 23.78 4.22
C VAL A 374 -4.21 24.56 3.36
N PRO A 375 -5.52 24.46 3.65
CA PRO A 375 -6.56 25.19 2.92
C PRO A 375 -6.62 26.66 3.38
N MET A 376 -5.96 27.51 2.61
CA MET A 376 -6.01 28.96 2.78
C MET A 376 -5.70 29.67 1.45
N HIS A 377 -5.84 30.97 1.43
CA HIS A 377 -5.52 31.75 0.24
C HIS A 377 -4.00 31.78 -0.02
N GLU A 378 -3.59 31.75 -1.26
CA GLU A 378 -2.19 31.76 -1.70
C GLU A 378 -1.37 32.99 -1.22
N ARG A 379 -2.03 34.10 -0.91
CA ARG A 379 -1.38 35.31 -0.36
C ARG A 379 -1.09 35.22 1.14
N SER A 380 -1.40 34.07 1.77
CA SER A 380 -1.14 33.88 3.18
C SER A 380 0.37 33.68 3.45
N HIS A 381 0.84 34.22 4.57
CA HIS A 381 2.17 34.01 5.08
C HIS A 381 2.10 33.25 6.38
N ILE A 382 2.92 32.22 6.52
CA ILE A 382 2.98 31.37 7.70
C ILE A 382 4.42 31.32 8.24
N GLY A 383 4.55 31.57 9.52
CA GLY A 383 5.83 31.49 10.20
C GLY A 383 6.15 30.10 10.74
N ILE A 384 7.26 30.00 11.43
CA ILE A 384 7.72 28.79 12.11
C ILE A 384 7.84 29.08 13.61
N PHE A 385 7.29 28.18 14.39
CA PHE A 385 7.28 28.25 15.85
C PHE A 385 7.99 27.04 16.44
N SER A 386 8.71 27.27 17.54
CA SER A 386 9.41 26.18 18.26
C SER A 386 8.42 25.29 19.01
N ASN A 387 7.32 25.87 19.50
CA ASN A 387 6.29 25.14 20.26
C ASN A 387 4.91 25.72 20.00
N ILE A 388 3.92 24.86 20.13
CA ILE A 388 2.50 25.23 20.14
C ILE A 388 1.89 24.66 21.41
N PHE A 389 1.27 25.52 22.20
CA PHE A 389 0.54 25.14 23.41
C PHE A 389 -0.94 25.47 23.20
N ILE A 390 -1.83 24.58 23.61
CA ILE A 390 -3.25 24.79 23.54
C ILE A 390 -3.86 24.39 24.89
N ASP A 391 -4.65 25.31 25.45
CA ASP A 391 -5.48 25.06 26.62
C ASP A 391 -6.92 25.30 26.23
N ILE A 392 -7.68 24.26 26.03
CA ILE A 392 -9.10 24.27 25.73
C ILE A 392 -9.79 23.48 26.85
N GLY A 393 -10.63 24.15 27.66
CA GLY A 393 -11.41 23.49 28.68
C GLY A 393 -12.49 22.58 28.05
N ASP A 394 -12.60 21.40 28.63
CA ASP A 394 -13.56 20.33 28.41
C ASP A 394 -13.79 19.78 27.00
N GLU A 395 -13.92 18.44 26.99
CA GLU A 395 -14.07 17.50 25.90
C GLU A 395 -15.33 17.72 25.03
N GLN A 396 -15.48 18.89 24.41
CA GLN A 396 -16.43 19.01 23.31
C GLN A 396 -15.76 18.51 22.02
N SER A 397 -16.33 17.46 21.45
CA SER A 397 -15.87 16.96 20.15
C SER A 397 -16.04 18.04 19.08
N ILE A 398 -15.19 18.02 18.06
CA ILE A 398 -15.35 18.88 16.88
C ILE A 398 -16.75 18.71 16.26
N GLU A 399 -17.35 17.53 16.41
CA GLU A 399 -18.70 17.20 15.95
C GLU A 399 -19.79 17.93 16.75
N ASP A 400 -19.62 18.13 18.05
CA ASP A 400 -20.54 18.91 18.89
C ASP A 400 -20.40 20.41 18.64
N ASP A 401 -19.19 20.91 18.43
CA ASP A 401 -18.94 22.28 17.95
C ASP A 401 -19.54 22.51 16.55
N LEU A 402 -19.57 21.48 15.69
CA LEU A 402 -20.19 21.49 14.38
C LEU A 402 -21.70 21.67 14.40
N SER A 403 -22.41 21.07 15.35
CA SER A 403 -23.86 21.17 15.45
C SER A 403 -24.31 22.59 15.85
N THR A 404 -23.51 23.30 16.63
CA THR A 404 -23.72 24.69 17.05
C THR A 404 -23.35 25.70 15.95
N TYR A 405 -22.31 25.39 15.15
CA TYR A 405 -21.84 26.25 14.06
C TYR A 405 -22.80 26.29 12.86
N SER A 406 -23.56 25.21 12.65
CA SER A 406 -24.50 25.12 11.54
C SER A 406 -25.74 26.00 11.65
N SER A 407 -26.00 26.58 12.83
CA SER A 407 -27.22 27.31 13.11
C SER A 407 -27.10 28.84 13.08
N HIS A 408 -25.88 29.42 13.10
CA HIS A 408 -25.75 30.90 13.09
C HIS A 408 -24.53 31.37 12.26
N PRO A 409 -24.72 32.15 11.18
CA PRO A 409 -23.66 32.88 10.51
C PRO A 409 -23.17 34.03 11.38
N VAL A 410 -21.94 34.02 11.83
CA VAL A 410 -21.37 35.09 12.66
C VAL A 410 -20.58 36.08 11.79
N SER A 411 -20.99 37.34 11.83
CA SER A 411 -20.23 38.46 11.28
C SER A 411 -19.17 38.90 12.30
N TYR A 412 -17.90 38.84 11.91
CA TYR A 412 -16.74 39.15 12.77
C TYR A 412 -16.49 40.63 13.04
N THR A 413 -17.48 41.49 12.96
CA THR A 413 -17.26 42.91 13.00
C THR A 413 -17.19 43.57 14.40
N HIS A 414 -17.40 42.83 15.52
CA HIS A 414 -17.33 43.45 16.86
C HIS A 414 -16.79 42.47 17.92
N LEU A 415 -15.51 42.65 18.29
CA LEU A 415 -14.86 41.91 19.35
C LEU A 415 -14.59 42.82 20.57
N ARG A 416 -15.21 42.53 21.73
CA ARG A 416 -14.83 43.06 23.05
C ARG A 416 -14.55 41.91 24.02
N ALA A 417 -13.46 42.09 24.77
CA ALA A 417 -12.70 41.12 25.54
C ALA A 417 -13.47 40.29 26.59
N HIS A 418 -13.25 38.94 26.60
CA HIS A 418 -12.95 38.14 27.79
C HIS A 418 -12.46 36.75 27.39
N GLU A 419 -11.22 36.47 27.84
CA GLU A 419 -10.63 35.16 28.14
C GLU A 419 -10.36 34.14 27.01
N THR A 420 -9.37 34.42 26.15
CA THR A 420 -8.39 33.41 25.69
C THR A 420 -7.18 34.13 25.08
N VAL A 421 -6.00 33.92 25.63
CA VAL A 421 -4.75 34.52 25.20
C VAL A 421 -4.00 33.50 24.37
N LEU A 422 -3.64 33.85 23.14
CA LEU A 422 -2.61 33.17 22.37
C LEU A 422 -1.30 33.94 22.58
N ASP A 423 -0.36 33.38 23.34
CA ASP A 423 1.02 33.85 23.42
C ASP A 423 1.83 33.26 22.30
N LEU A 424 2.49 34.12 21.52
CA LEU A 424 3.43 33.81 20.49
C LEU A 424 4.87 33.82 21.03
#